data_5ed30044352baf34593baa4a6c665275
#
_entry.id   5ed30044352baf34593baa4a6c665275
#
_cell.length_a   1.000
_cell.length_b   1.000
_cell.length_c   1.000
_cell.angle_alpha   90.00
_cell.angle_beta   90.00
_cell.angle_gamma   90.00
#
_symmetry.space_group_name_H-M   'P 1'
#
loop_
_entity.id
_entity.type
_entity.pdbx_description
1 polymer ?
#
loop_
_entity_poly.entity_id
_entity_poly.type
_entity_poly.pdbx_seq_one_letter_code
_entity_poly.pdbx_strand_id
1 'polypeptide(L)'
;MRILPTLAALLLVATSAHAVEPCQTIHGRAIYYSADGQLRLWHIGTHHEFQPDAYGGATPNQWDKIITLLKAGDTSPAAGSNNALHGDFVVCPTKPYRQGAVQPATLQGMSHLRVVPR
;
A
#
# COMPACT_ATOMS: atom_id res chain seq x y z
N MET A 1 25.31 59.96 7.02
CA MET A 1 25.53 58.79 6.25
C MET A 1 24.54 57.73 6.64
N ARG A 2 23.55 57.47 5.79
CA ARG A 2 22.53 56.47 6.08
C ARG A 2 22.88 55.17 5.42
N ILE A 3 23.16 54.17 6.23
CA ILE A 3 23.35 52.78 5.75
C ILE A 3 21.97 52.17 5.62
N LEU A 4 21.49 51.96 4.40
CA LEU A 4 20.29 51.17 4.15
C LEU A 4 20.61 49.72 4.37
N PRO A 5 19.93 48.99 5.26
CA PRO A 5 20.09 47.57 5.35
C PRO A 5 19.49 46.98 4.07
N THR A 6 20.37 46.37 3.29
CA THR A 6 19.92 45.51 2.20
C THR A 6 19.25 44.30 2.83
N LEU A 7 17.94 44.26 2.82
CA LEU A 7 17.20 43.02 3.12
C LEU A 7 17.52 42.03 1.99
N ALA A 8 18.43 41.14 2.27
CA ALA A 8 18.56 39.95 1.46
C ALA A 8 17.33 39.10 1.74
N ALA A 9 16.35 39.18 0.86
CA ALA A 9 15.24 38.24 0.87
C ALA A 9 15.84 36.87 0.57
N LEU A 10 16.04 36.06 1.61
CA LEU A 10 16.29 34.64 1.45
C LEU A 10 15.03 34.04 0.84
N LEU A 11 14.99 33.86 -0.47
CA LEU A 11 14.05 33.00 -1.12
C LEU A 11 14.37 31.58 -0.68
N LEU A 12 13.71 31.12 0.38
CA LEU A 12 13.59 29.72 0.69
C LEU A 12 12.82 29.08 -0.47
N VAL A 13 13.53 28.58 -1.47
CA VAL A 13 12.96 27.65 -2.43
C VAL A 13 12.65 26.40 -1.62
N ALA A 14 11.42 26.27 -1.16
CA ALA A 14 10.94 25.00 -0.67
C ALA A 14 10.96 24.02 -1.84
N THR A 15 12.04 23.23 -1.95
CA THR A 15 11.99 22.02 -2.74
C THR A 15 10.91 21.15 -2.10
N SER A 16 9.74 21.07 -2.75
CA SER A 16 8.70 20.12 -2.35
C SER A 16 9.23 18.71 -2.65
N ALA A 17 10.05 18.18 -1.74
CA ALA A 17 10.24 16.76 -1.68
C ALA A 17 8.86 16.17 -1.41
N HIS A 18 8.32 15.38 -2.35
CA HIS A 18 7.08 14.67 -2.13
C HIS A 18 7.27 13.78 -0.91
N ALA A 19 6.71 14.20 0.22
CA ALA A 19 6.73 13.42 1.43
C ALA A 19 5.92 12.16 1.23
N VAL A 20 6.39 11.05 1.80
CA VAL A 20 5.63 9.82 1.88
C VAL A 20 4.42 10.09 2.80
N GLU A 21 3.24 9.67 2.37
CA GLU A 21 2.02 9.81 3.15
C GLU A 21 2.13 9.02 4.46
N PRO A 22 1.48 9.47 5.55
CA PRO A 22 1.48 8.73 6.81
C PRO A 22 0.71 7.41 6.69
N CYS A 23 0.92 6.51 7.64
CA CYS A 23 0.10 5.31 7.75
C CYS A 23 -1.37 5.69 7.92
N GLN A 24 -2.25 4.93 7.30
CA GLN A 24 -3.70 5.11 7.42
C GLN A 24 -4.40 3.76 7.48
N THR A 25 -5.54 3.73 8.15
CA THR A 25 -6.42 2.57 8.10
C THR A 25 -7.39 2.75 6.94
N ILE A 26 -7.43 1.77 6.05
CA ILE A 26 -8.34 1.77 4.91
C ILE A 26 -9.28 0.57 4.97
N HIS A 27 -10.47 0.73 4.42
CA HIS A 27 -11.34 -0.38 4.08
C HIS A 27 -10.92 -0.88 2.69
N GLY A 28 -10.42 -2.11 2.63
CA GLY A 28 -9.72 -2.60 1.46
C GLY A 28 -10.20 -3.96 0.95
N ARG A 29 -9.83 -4.22 -0.30
CA ARG A 29 -10.05 -5.49 -0.98
C ARG A 29 -8.73 -5.96 -1.58
N ALA A 30 -8.22 -7.07 -1.07
CA ALA A 30 -6.98 -7.65 -1.56
C ALA A 30 -7.26 -8.76 -2.57
N ILE A 31 -6.51 -8.75 -3.67
CA ILE A 31 -6.56 -9.77 -4.73
C ILE A 31 -5.15 -10.28 -4.99
N TYR A 32 -5.02 -11.60 -5.09
CA TYR A 32 -3.80 -12.28 -5.45
C TYR A 32 -3.90 -12.81 -6.88
N TYR A 33 -2.92 -12.47 -7.69
CA TYR A 33 -2.80 -12.92 -9.08
C TYR A 33 -1.76 -14.04 -9.12
N SER A 34 -2.21 -15.30 -9.02
CA SER A 34 -1.32 -16.46 -8.89
C SER A 34 -0.39 -16.67 -10.09
N ALA A 35 -0.80 -16.26 -11.30
CA ALA A 35 0.02 -16.39 -12.48
C ALA A 35 1.32 -15.58 -12.40
N ASP A 36 1.24 -14.37 -11.82
CA ASP A 36 2.37 -13.43 -11.71
C ASP A 36 2.93 -13.35 -10.28
N GLY A 37 2.27 -13.96 -9.30
CA GLY A 37 2.62 -13.83 -7.89
C GLY A 37 2.40 -12.43 -7.33
N GLN A 38 1.56 -11.61 -7.97
CA GLN A 38 1.31 -10.23 -7.56
C GLN A 38 0.12 -10.13 -6.62
N LEU A 39 0.25 -9.26 -5.63
CA LEU A 39 -0.82 -8.92 -4.68
C LEU A 39 -1.16 -7.44 -4.83
N ARG A 40 -2.45 -7.14 -4.87
CA ARG A 40 -2.98 -5.76 -4.93
C ARG A 40 -3.99 -5.57 -3.81
N LEU A 41 -3.91 -4.42 -3.17
CA LEU A 41 -4.86 -3.98 -2.18
C LEU A 41 -5.54 -2.71 -2.68
N TRP A 42 -6.82 -2.80 -2.99
CA TRP A 42 -7.62 -1.67 -3.42
C TRP A 42 -8.24 -0.97 -2.22
N HIS A 43 -8.05 0.35 -2.14
CA HIS A 43 -8.79 1.19 -1.22
C HIS A 43 -10.19 1.38 -1.78
N ILE A 44 -11.17 0.67 -1.24
CA ILE A 44 -12.55 0.63 -1.74
C ILE A 44 -13.12 2.05 -1.77
N GLY A 45 -13.78 2.39 -2.87
CA GLY A 45 -14.36 3.72 -3.10
C GLY A 45 -13.40 4.73 -3.73
N THR A 46 -12.17 4.33 -4.04
CA THR A 46 -11.16 5.18 -4.67
C THR A 46 -10.58 4.50 -5.90
N HIS A 47 -9.68 5.19 -6.60
CA HIS A 47 -8.85 4.59 -7.66
C HIS A 47 -7.45 4.22 -7.16
N HIS A 48 -7.25 4.19 -5.84
CA HIS A 48 -5.97 3.98 -5.22
C HIS A 48 -5.74 2.50 -4.90
N GLU A 49 -4.66 1.94 -5.41
CA GLU A 49 -4.21 0.59 -5.13
C GLU A 49 -2.82 0.59 -4.52
N PHE A 50 -2.60 -0.37 -3.62
CA PHE A 50 -1.33 -0.61 -2.98
C PHE A 50 -0.76 -1.97 -3.40
N GLN A 51 0.55 -2.09 -3.31
CA GLN A 51 1.26 -3.34 -3.51
C GLN A 51 2.29 -3.52 -2.41
N PRO A 52 2.74 -4.77 -2.15
CA PRO A 52 3.87 -4.98 -1.26
C PRO A 52 5.08 -4.19 -1.73
N ASP A 53 5.80 -3.58 -0.79
CA ASP A 53 7.08 -2.95 -1.05
C ASP A 53 8.18 -4.00 -1.29
N ALA A 54 7.99 -5.21 -0.73
CA ALA A 54 8.85 -6.37 -0.96
C ALA A 54 8.03 -7.65 -0.82
N TYR A 55 8.42 -8.68 -1.55
CA TYR A 55 7.85 -10.02 -1.48
C TYR A 55 8.84 -10.97 -0.84
N GLY A 56 8.31 -11.88 -0.01
CA GLY A 56 9.11 -12.89 0.65
C GLY A 56 9.94 -12.33 1.81
N GLY A 57 10.87 -13.13 2.28
CA GLY A 57 11.72 -12.80 3.42
C GLY A 57 11.76 -13.94 4.44
N ALA A 58 12.70 -13.84 5.39
CA ALA A 58 12.89 -14.86 6.43
C ALA A 58 11.73 -14.90 7.43
N THR A 59 11.01 -13.80 7.60
CA THR A 59 9.85 -13.69 8.48
C THR A 59 8.62 -13.32 7.65
N PRO A 60 7.53 -14.11 7.71
CA PRO A 60 6.29 -13.76 7.03
C PRO A 60 5.80 -12.39 7.47
N ASN A 61 5.53 -11.50 6.52
CA ASN A 61 4.92 -10.20 6.78
C ASN A 61 3.40 -10.26 6.62
N GLN A 62 2.70 -9.15 6.82
CA GLN A 62 1.24 -9.11 6.71
C GLN A 62 0.76 -9.44 5.29
N TRP A 63 1.52 -9.04 4.26
CA TRP A 63 1.19 -9.39 2.88
C TRP A 63 1.19 -10.91 2.65
N ASP A 64 2.17 -11.61 3.20
CA ASP A 64 2.25 -13.08 3.10
C ASP A 64 1.06 -13.74 3.79
N LYS A 65 0.59 -13.19 4.90
CA LYS A 65 -0.61 -13.66 5.60
C LYS A 65 -1.86 -13.55 4.75
N ILE A 66 -2.00 -12.49 3.96
CA ILE A 66 -3.12 -12.35 3.02
C ILE A 66 -3.12 -13.49 2.01
N ILE A 67 -1.98 -13.78 1.42
CA ILE A 67 -1.85 -14.88 0.45
C ILE A 67 -2.21 -16.21 1.08
N THR A 68 -1.73 -16.46 2.30
CA THR A 68 -2.04 -17.68 3.06
C THR A 68 -3.55 -17.81 3.29
N LEU A 69 -4.23 -16.73 3.69
CA LEU A 69 -5.68 -16.73 3.90
C LEU A 69 -6.45 -16.99 2.61
N LEU A 70 -6.02 -16.40 1.49
CA LEU A 70 -6.66 -16.58 0.19
C LEU A 70 -6.48 -17.99 -0.36
N LYS A 71 -5.37 -18.64 -0.04
CA LYS A 71 -5.08 -20.03 -0.46
C LYS A 71 -5.70 -21.09 0.44
N ALA A 72 -6.13 -20.72 1.64
CA ALA A 72 -6.64 -21.68 2.62
C ALA A 72 -7.82 -22.48 2.06
N GLY A 73 -7.65 -23.81 2.02
CA GLY A 73 -8.67 -24.71 1.48
C GLY A 73 -8.81 -24.72 -0.04
N ASP A 74 -8.01 -23.95 -0.76
CA ASP A 74 -8.02 -23.89 -2.23
C ASP A 74 -6.88 -24.75 -2.79
N THR A 75 -7.23 -25.90 -3.36
CA THR A 75 -6.27 -26.85 -3.97
C THR A 75 -6.17 -26.72 -5.48
N SER A 76 -6.84 -25.72 -6.07
CA SER A 76 -6.84 -25.49 -7.52
C SER A 76 -5.48 -25.00 -8.02
N PRO A 77 -5.18 -25.14 -9.34
CA PRO A 77 -3.96 -24.55 -9.93
C PRO A 77 -3.85 -23.04 -9.75
N ALA A 78 -4.99 -22.35 -9.61
CA ALA A 78 -5.06 -20.90 -9.38
C ALA A 78 -5.27 -20.57 -7.90
N ALA A 79 -4.73 -21.38 -7.00
CA ALA A 79 -4.92 -21.21 -5.56
C ALA A 79 -4.64 -19.78 -5.10
N GLY A 80 -5.58 -19.21 -4.37
CA GLY A 80 -5.54 -17.83 -3.89
C GLY A 80 -6.14 -16.80 -4.86
N SER A 81 -6.28 -17.12 -6.14
CA SER A 81 -6.85 -16.18 -7.14
C SER A 81 -8.37 -16.26 -7.29
N ASN A 82 -9.01 -17.25 -6.65
CA ASN A 82 -10.46 -17.46 -6.76
C ASN A 82 -11.26 -16.64 -5.77
N ASN A 83 -10.60 -16.03 -4.79
CA ASN A 83 -11.20 -15.28 -3.71
C ASN A 83 -10.55 -13.90 -3.58
N ALA A 84 -11.22 -13.03 -2.85
CA ALA A 84 -10.70 -11.74 -2.42
C ALA A 84 -10.80 -11.65 -0.89
N LEU A 85 -9.90 -10.87 -0.30
CA LEU A 85 -9.92 -10.59 1.14
C LEU A 85 -10.41 -9.16 1.37
N HIS A 86 -11.54 -9.02 2.03
CA HIS A 86 -12.06 -7.74 2.50
C HIS A 86 -11.68 -7.53 3.95
N GLY A 87 -11.42 -6.31 4.33
CA GLY A 87 -11.13 -5.97 5.71
C GLY A 87 -10.64 -4.55 5.89
N ASP A 88 -10.21 -4.26 7.11
CA ASP A 88 -9.54 -3.01 7.45
C ASP A 88 -8.04 -3.27 7.51
N PHE A 89 -7.27 -2.43 6.82
CA PHE A 89 -5.83 -2.58 6.67
C PHE A 89 -5.13 -1.31 7.11
N VAL A 90 -4.12 -1.45 7.96
CA VAL A 90 -3.23 -0.34 8.32
C VAL A 90 -2.12 -0.32 7.30
N VAL A 91 -2.19 0.64 6.38
CA VAL A 91 -1.29 0.78 5.24
C VAL A 91 -0.29 1.89 5.49
N CYS A 92 0.99 1.57 5.35
CA CYS A 92 2.10 2.50 5.52
C CYS A 92 2.86 2.62 4.20
N PRO A 93 2.61 3.65 3.39
CA PRO A 93 3.33 3.84 2.13
C PRO A 93 4.83 3.94 2.33
N THR A 94 5.60 3.37 1.40
CA THR A 94 7.07 3.44 1.41
C THR A 94 7.61 4.36 0.33
N LYS A 95 6.76 4.77 -0.61
CA LYS A 95 7.07 5.76 -1.63
C LYS A 95 5.89 6.72 -1.79
N PRO A 96 6.13 7.96 -2.26
CA PRO A 96 5.06 8.92 -2.49
C PRO A 96 4.03 8.39 -3.50
N TYR A 97 2.76 8.76 -3.27
CA TYR A 97 1.69 8.44 -4.20
C TYR A 97 1.87 9.17 -5.53
N ARG A 98 1.61 8.46 -6.61
CA ARG A 98 1.47 9.01 -7.96
C ARG A 98 0.12 8.60 -8.51
N GLN A 99 -0.65 9.56 -8.99
CA GLN A 99 -1.94 9.29 -9.59
C GLN A 99 -1.79 8.29 -10.76
N GLY A 100 -2.63 7.26 -10.77
CA GLY A 100 -2.63 6.22 -11.79
C GLY A 100 -1.59 5.12 -11.58
N ALA A 101 -0.74 5.21 -10.55
CA ALA A 101 0.24 4.19 -10.22
C ALA A 101 -0.17 3.40 -8.97
N VAL A 102 0.26 2.15 -8.90
CA VAL A 102 0.14 1.33 -7.68
C VAL A 102 1.23 1.77 -6.70
N GLN A 103 0.84 2.07 -5.46
CA GLN A 103 1.75 2.59 -4.46
C GLN A 103 2.36 1.46 -3.63
N PRO A 104 3.69 1.35 -3.55
CA PRO A 104 4.33 0.42 -2.63
C PRO A 104 4.06 0.79 -1.18
N ALA A 105 3.78 -0.21 -0.35
CA ALA A 105 3.47 -0.01 1.05
C ALA A 105 3.84 -1.23 1.90
N THR A 106 3.99 -1.01 3.20
CA THR A 106 3.95 -2.06 4.20
C THR A 106 2.56 -2.11 4.84
N LEU A 107 2.19 -3.27 5.38
CA LEU A 107 1.01 -3.41 6.21
C LEU A 107 1.42 -3.61 7.66
N GLN A 108 0.88 -2.80 8.57
CA GLN A 108 1.15 -2.91 9.99
C GLN A 108 0.05 -3.63 10.78
N GLY A 109 -1.10 -3.82 10.17
CA GLY A 109 -2.18 -4.54 10.82
C GLY A 109 -3.33 -4.81 9.87
N MET A 110 -4.15 -5.77 10.25
CA MET A 110 -5.37 -6.15 9.55
C MET A 110 -6.42 -6.54 10.56
N SER A 111 -7.67 -6.18 10.31
CA SER A 111 -8.81 -6.54 11.16
C SER A 111 -10.08 -6.68 10.33
N HIS A 112 -11.10 -7.27 10.94
CA HIS A 112 -12.41 -7.48 10.30
C HIS A 112 -12.29 -8.19 8.94
N LEU A 113 -11.41 -9.18 8.88
CA LEU A 113 -11.09 -9.89 7.65
C LEU A 113 -12.22 -10.84 7.24
N ARG A 114 -12.51 -10.84 5.94
CA ARG A 114 -13.51 -11.71 5.34
C ARG A 114 -13.05 -12.14 3.95
N VAL A 115 -12.93 -13.46 3.76
CA VAL A 115 -12.68 -14.05 2.45
C VAL A 115 -14.00 -14.16 1.71
N VAL A 116 -14.07 -13.63 0.51
CA VAL A 116 -15.26 -13.65 -0.34
C VAL A 116 -14.91 -14.16 -1.73
N PRO A 117 -15.84 -14.77 -2.48
CA PRO A 117 -15.61 -15.10 -3.87
C PRO A 117 -15.25 -13.87 -4.68
N ARG A 118 -14.33 -14.05 -5.59
CA ARG A 118 -13.85 -12.98 -6.47
C ARG A 118 -14.86 -12.65 -7.57
#